data_a714612819e69b59ef9c25510a619ee2
#
_entry.id   a714612819e69b59ef9c25510a619ee2
#
_cell.length_a   1.000
_cell.length_b   1.000
_cell.length_c   1.000
_cell.angle_alpha   90.00
_cell.angle_beta   90.00
_cell.angle_gamma   90.00
#
_symmetry.space_group_name_H-M   'P 1'
#
loop_
_entity.id
_entity.type
_entity.pdbx_description
1 polymer ?
#
loop_
_entity_poly.entity_id
_entity_poly.type
_entity_poly.pdbx_seq_one_letter_code
_entity_poly.pdbx_strand_id
1 'polypeptide(L)'
;MTLYSNPVLDADWPDPDAVRVGDDYWMIASSFNRAPGLPVLHSRDLVSWEHVANALPALPQTGHYALPRHGSGVWAPSLRHHDGLFWIVYPDPDHGIFVLTATDPRGPWSEPWCLVPGRGLIDPCPLWDDDGRAYLVHGWAKSRAGVKNRLTVVEVDPALRRVVGPARTVVDGDELPGFRTLEGPKLYQRDGWYWIFAPAGGVATGWQTAFRSRSVWGPYEHRVVLEQGDTPVNGPHQGAWVDTPDGADWFLHFQDRGVFGRVVHLQPMGWDPDGWPVMGDGGQPVLTHPTPVPGAEPGEPVRSDDFAAPGLVPRWHWQANPGDGWAVADGGGALRLPARPSPRGNLRDQGAVLCQQLPGQPSTWETRVELSGDAPGTRAGVVVLGREYAWAGLVRTPVGVEVTVRRGGAYGDEETVAQEPVPGGAATVVVRAVVDAEGAVTWGWQTTTATGDDDTAWREVAPAWQAHVGHWIGAEVGLFASAPLGADLAPGDGGTFGPVRVTVAGKEA
;
A
#
# COMPACT_ATOMS: atom_id res chain seq x y z
N MET A 1 -26.33 -2.33 19.39
CA MET A 1 -25.64 -1.75 18.23
C MET A 1 -24.29 -2.44 18.13
N THR A 2 -23.92 -2.94 16.96
CA THR A 2 -22.60 -3.49 16.72
C THR A 2 -21.57 -2.36 16.78
N LEU A 3 -20.40 -2.62 17.35
CA LEU A 3 -19.29 -1.67 17.42
C LEU A 3 -18.19 -2.12 16.46
N TYR A 4 -17.53 -1.17 15.82
CA TYR A 4 -16.24 -1.41 15.19
C TYR A 4 -15.11 -0.86 16.06
N SER A 5 -13.91 -1.35 15.82
CA SER A 5 -12.67 -0.85 16.42
C SER A 5 -11.74 -0.34 15.35
N ASN A 6 -11.09 0.79 15.60
CA ASN A 6 -10.04 1.33 14.77
C ASN A 6 -8.67 0.69 15.08
N PRO A 7 -7.80 0.48 14.07
CA PRO A 7 -8.03 0.76 12.65
C PRO A 7 -9.00 -0.22 11.99
N VAL A 8 -9.79 0.25 11.01
CA VAL A 8 -10.68 -0.61 10.21
C VAL A 8 -9.91 -1.40 9.14
N LEU A 9 -8.73 -0.93 8.76
CA LEU A 9 -7.76 -1.67 7.93
C LEU A 9 -6.40 -1.63 8.63
N ASP A 10 -6.04 -2.74 9.25
CA ASP A 10 -4.81 -2.86 10.04
C ASP A 10 -3.67 -3.43 9.18
N ALA A 11 -3.26 -2.65 8.18
CA ALA A 11 -2.11 -2.87 7.31
C ALA A 11 -1.79 -1.58 6.54
N ASP A 12 -0.74 -1.62 5.71
CA ASP A 12 -0.22 -0.50 4.94
C ASP A 12 -1.11 -0.15 3.74
N TRP A 13 -2.08 0.74 3.93
CA TRP A 13 -2.92 1.34 2.90
C TRP A 13 -2.73 2.87 2.89
N PRO A 14 -1.60 3.36 2.35
CA PRO A 14 -1.23 4.76 2.48
C PRO A 14 -2.16 5.67 1.70
N ASP A 15 -2.42 6.86 2.27
CA ASP A 15 -3.09 7.96 1.60
C ASP A 15 -4.47 7.57 1.03
N PRO A 16 -5.37 6.97 1.83
CA PRO A 16 -6.63 6.44 1.34
C PRO A 16 -7.51 7.55 0.79
N ASP A 17 -8.16 7.29 -0.35
CA ASP A 17 -9.28 8.09 -0.83
C ASP A 17 -10.44 7.17 -1.21
N ALA A 18 -11.66 7.61 -0.91
CA ALA A 18 -12.84 6.77 -1.07
C ALA A 18 -14.04 7.55 -1.62
N VAL A 19 -14.94 6.82 -2.27
CA VAL A 19 -16.21 7.34 -2.78
C VAL A 19 -17.32 6.32 -2.57
N ARG A 20 -18.53 6.80 -2.25
CA ARG A 20 -19.74 5.99 -2.25
C ARG A 20 -20.48 6.11 -3.59
N VAL A 21 -20.93 4.97 -4.11
CA VAL A 21 -21.81 4.92 -5.28
C VAL A 21 -22.94 3.92 -4.99
N GLY A 22 -24.12 4.44 -4.77
CA GLY A 22 -25.25 3.63 -4.28
C GLY A 22 -24.98 3.13 -2.85
N ASP A 23 -25.01 1.82 -2.67
CA ASP A 23 -24.73 1.13 -1.39
C ASP A 23 -23.28 0.63 -1.29
N ASP A 24 -22.46 0.90 -2.29
CA ASP A 24 -21.09 0.42 -2.37
C ASP A 24 -20.10 1.55 -2.08
N TYR A 25 -19.07 1.22 -1.29
CA TYR A 25 -17.93 2.08 -1.01
C TYR A 25 -16.70 1.52 -1.72
N TRP A 26 -15.97 2.42 -2.38
CA TRP A 26 -14.76 2.11 -3.11
C TRP A 26 -13.62 2.93 -2.57
N MET A 27 -12.48 2.30 -2.30
CA MET A 27 -11.30 2.97 -1.79
C MET A 27 -10.09 2.60 -2.64
N ILE A 28 -9.18 3.56 -2.78
CA ILE A 28 -7.86 3.40 -3.39
C ILE A 28 -6.78 3.89 -2.44
N ALA A 29 -5.54 3.46 -2.66
CA ALA A 29 -4.40 3.86 -1.85
C ALA A 29 -3.14 4.04 -2.72
N SER A 30 -2.13 4.71 -2.17
CA SER A 30 -0.80 4.80 -2.77
C SER A 30 -0.18 3.42 -2.95
N SER A 31 0.50 3.21 -4.05
CA SER A 31 1.21 1.95 -4.32
C SER A 31 2.70 2.13 -4.62
N PHE A 32 3.16 3.36 -4.75
CA PHE A 32 4.56 3.69 -5.05
C PHE A 32 5.07 2.92 -6.29
N ASN A 33 6.21 2.24 -6.20
CA ASN A 33 6.78 1.45 -7.27
C ASN A 33 6.20 0.03 -7.41
N ARG A 34 5.23 -0.35 -6.57
CA ARG A 34 4.57 -1.67 -6.62
C ARG A 34 3.78 -1.84 -7.92
N ALA A 35 3.89 -3.01 -8.54
CA ALA A 35 3.14 -3.40 -9.72
C ALA A 35 2.56 -4.83 -9.58
N PRO A 36 1.23 -5.03 -9.83
CA PRO A 36 0.25 -4.00 -10.17
C PRO A 36 0.09 -2.98 -9.05
N GLY A 37 -0.28 -1.76 -9.42
CA GLY A 37 -0.47 -0.63 -8.53
C GLY A 37 -1.90 -0.11 -8.50
N LEU A 38 -2.15 0.94 -7.69
CA LEU A 38 -3.50 1.48 -7.44
C LEU A 38 -4.48 0.40 -6.97
N PRO A 39 -4.29 -0.14 -5.74
CA PRO A 39 -5.21 -1.13 -5.20
C PRO A 39 -6.61 -0.55 -5.08
N VAL A 40 -7.61 -1.34 -5.46
CA VAL A 40 -9.03 -1.00 -5.35
C VAL A 40 -9.65 -1.90 -4.29
N LEU A 41 -10.17 -1.29 -3.24
CA LEU A 41 -10.88 -1.97 -2.18
C LEU A 41 -12.38 -1.67 -2.27
N HIS A 42 -13.19 -2.63 -1.88
CA HIS A 42 -14.64 -2.56 -1.84
C HIS A 42 -15.17 -2.80 -0.43
N SER A 43 -16.19 -2.06 -0.05
CA SER A 43 -16.94 -2.25 1.19
C SER A 43 -18.42 -1.93 0.98
N ARG A 44 -19.29 -2.45 1.85
CA ARG A 44 -20.69 -2.07 1.96
C ARG A 44 -21.05 -1.38 3.27
N ASP A 45 -20.05 -1.21 4.13
CA ASP A 45 -20.28 -0.78 5.51
C ASP A 45 -19.20 0.16 6.06
N LEU A 46 -18.15 0.49 5.27
CA LEU A 46 -16.97 1.28 5.65
C LEU A 46 -16.05 0.59 6.69
N VAL A 47 -16.39 -0.58 7.17
CA VAL A 47 -15.68 -1.31 8.23
C VAL A 47 -15.01 -2.57 7.70
N SER A 48 -15.74 -3.34 6.88
CA SER A 48 -15.26 -4.54 6.20
C SER A 48 -14.82 -4.20 4.79
N TRP A 49 -13.56 -4.49 4.47
CA TRP A 49 -12.97 -4.16 3.18
C TRP A 49 -12.40 -5.40 2.49
N GLU A 50 -12.61 -5.50 1.20
CA GLU A 50 -12.04 -6.52 0.33
C GLU A 50 -11.14 -5.88 -0.73
N HIS A 51 -9.93 -6.38 -0.94
CA HIS A 51 -9.06 -5.98 -2.05
C HIS A 51 -9.49 -6.72 -3.32
N VAL A 52 -10.22 -6.03 -4.19
CA VAL A 52 -10.93 -6.65 -5.33
C VAL A 52 -10.20 -6.53 -6.66
N ALA A 53 -9.34 -5.51 -6.82
CA ALA A 53 -8.62 -5.26 -8.07
C ALA A 53 -7.39 -4.37 -7.84
N ASN A 54 -6.60 -4.22 -8.91
CA ASN A 54 -5.58 -3.16 -9.03
C ASN A 54 -5.84 -2.41 -10.35
N ALA A 55 -5.96 -1.10 -10.27
CA ALA A 55 -6.33 -0.29 -11.43
C ALA A 55 -5.18 -0.09 -12.44
N LEU A 56 -3.95 -0.28 -12.02
CA LEU A 56 -2.75 -0.04 -12.80
C LEU A 56 -1.91 -1.32 -12.91
N PRO A 57 -2.02 -2.11 -14.00
CA PRO A 57 -1.27 -3.36 -14.16
C PRO A 57 0.25 -3.17 -14.14
N ALA A 58 0.73 -2.05 -14.68
CA ALA A 58 2.12 -1.63 -14.69
C ALA A 58 2.22 -0.11 -14.71
N LEU A 59 3.31 0.45 -14.15
CA LEU A 59 3.56 1.89 -14.18
C LEU A 59 3.91 2.33 -15.60
N PRO A 60 3.37 3.48 -16.10
CA PRO A 60 3.49 3.87 -17.51
C PRO A 60 4.92 4.05 -18.02
N GLN A 61 5.84 4.53 -17.19
CA GLN A 61 7.24 4.76 -17.56
C GLN A 61 8.02 3.43 -17.50
N THR A 62 7.69 2.50 -18.40
CA THR A 62 8.11 1.10 -18.36
C THR A 62 9.61 0.90 -18.24
N GLY A 63 10.42 1.68 -18.96
CA GLY A 63 11.88 1.62 -18.87
C GLY A 63 12.43 2.09 -17.52
N HIS A 64 11.77 3.08 -16.89
CA HIS A 64 12.16 3.58 -15.58
C HIS A 64 11.80 2.58 -14.47
N TYR A 65 10.61 2.00 -14.53
CA TYR A 65 10.08 1.05 -13.54
C TYR A 65 10.34 -0.42 -13.88
N ALA A 66 11.20 -0.72 -14.85
CA ALA A 66 11.71 -2.06 -15.08
C ALA A 66 12.61 -2.56 -13.91
N LEU A 67 13.09 -1.65 -13.07
CA LEU A 67 13.87 -1.90 -11.87
C LEU A 67 13.19 -1.25 -10.66
N PRO A 68 13.42 -1.76 -9.43
CA PRO A 68 12.89 -1.16 -8.22
C PRO A 68 13.27 0.33 -8.08
N ARG A 69 12.27 1.17 -7.83
CA ARG A 69 12.39 2.61 -7.62
C ARG A 69 11.73 2.98 -6.29
N HIS A 70 12.23 2.38 -5.22
CA HIS A 70 11.65 2.53 -3.88
C HIS A 70 11.36 3.99 -3.53
N GLY A 71 10.08 4.27 -3.24
CA GLY A 71 9.58 5.61 -2.91
C GLY A 71 9.28 6.52 -4.11
N SER A 72 9.39 6.04 -5.35
CA SER A 72 8.87 6.69 -6.56
C SER A 72 7.58 6.01 -7.03
N GLY A 73 6.98 6.47 -8.10
CA GLY A 73 5.77 5.88 -8.70
C GLY A 73 4.48 6.51 -8.20
N VAL A 74 3.48 5.71 -7.90
CA VAL A 74 2.13 6.17 -7.56
C VAL A 74 2.07 6.66 -6.11
N TRP A 75 2.02 7.98 -5.94
CA TRP A 75 1.77 8.62 -4.65
C TRP A 75 0.27 8.90 -4.49
N ALA A 76 -0.15 9.54 -3.42
CA ALA A 76 -1.51 9.77 -2.98
C ALA A 76 -2.54 10.05 -4.10
N PRO A 77 -3.34 9.05 -4.49
CA PRO A 77 -4.34 9.21 -5.53
C PRO A 77 -5.63 9.83 -5.01
N SER A 78 -6.51 10.24 -5.93
CA SER A 78 -7.90 10.55 -5.64
C SER A 78 -8.84 9.72 -6.49
N LEU A 79 -9.94 9.27 -5.87
CA LEU A 79 -11.02 8.53 -6.51
C LEU A 79 -12.29 9.38 -6.52
N ARG A 80 -12.92 9.54 -7.67
CA ARG A 80 -14.20 10.23 -7.82
C ARG A 80 -15.12 9.43 -8.74
N HIS A 81 -16.42 9.65 -8.59
CA HIS A 81 -17.43 9.17 -9.52
C HIS A 81 -18.15 10.36 -10.13
N HIS A 82 -18.09 10.50 -11.45
CA HIS A 82 -18.71 11.60 -12.20
C HIS A 82 -19.13 11.13 -13.58
N ASP A 83 -20.34 11.52 -14.00
CA ASP A 83 -20.95 11.15 -15.30
C ASP A 83 -20.90 9.65 -15.61
N GLY A 84 -21.20 8.81 -14.59
CA GLY A 84 -21.26 7.35 -14.73
C GLY A 84 -19.89 6.67 -14.85
N LEU A 85 -18.81 7.41 -14.64
CA LEU A 85 -17.45 6.90 -14.65
C LEU A 85 -16.78 7.07 -13.27
N PHE A 86 -15.97 6.10 -12.91
CA PHE A 86 -14.98 6.25 -11.87
C PHE A 86 -13.72 6.88 -12.46
N TRP A 87 -13.17 7.84 -11.75
CA TRP A 87 -11.98 8.59 -12.12
C TRP A 87 -10.93 8.40 -11.04
N ILE A 88 -9.77 7.87 -11.42
CA ILE A 88 -8.58 7.93 -10.57
C ILE A 88 -7.65 8.99 -11.12
N VAL A 89 -7.25 9.92 -10.25
CA VAL A 89 -6.23 10.94 -10.55
C VAL A 89 -5.08 10.72 -9.59
N TYR A 90 -3.91 10.38 -10.10
CA TYR A 90 -2.76 10.06 -9.27
C TYR A 90 -1.51 10.80 -9.72
N PRO A 91 -0.61 11.14 -8.80
CA PRO A 91 0.67 11.72 -9.15
C PRO A 91 1.74 10.62 -9.25
N ASP A 92 2.62 10.78 -10.21
CA ASP A 92 3.99 10.30 -10.14
C ASP A 92 4.87 11.55 -9.95
N PRO A 93 5.48 11.76 -8.77
CA PRO A 93 6.15 13.02 -8.45
C PRO A 93 7.38 13.29 -9.32
N ASP A 94 7.88 12.30 -10.05
CA ASP A 94 8.98 12.45 -10.99
C ASP A 94 8.51 12.77 -12.41
N HIS A 95 7.22 12.53 -12.75
CA HIS A 95 6.69 12.64 -14.10
C HIS A 95 5.47 13.57 -14.25
N GLY A 96 4.58 13.65 -13.25
CA GLY A 96 3.40 14.52 -13.30
C GLY A 96 2.14 13.89 -12.73
N ILE A 97 0.97 14.43 -13.11
CA ILE A 97 -0.35 13.97 -12.70
C ILE A 97 -0.97 13.19 -13.84
N PHE A 98 -1.42 11.98 -13.53
CA PHE A 98 -2.03 11.04 -14.45
C PHE A 98 -3.49 10.77 -14.10
N VAL A 99 -4.26 10.39 -15.10
CA VAL A 99 -5.70 10.08 -14.99
C VAL A 99 -5.98 8.74 -15.67
N LEU A 100 -6.89 7.96 -15.09
CA LEU A 100 -7.49 6.79 -15.73
C LEU A 100 -8.96 6.68 -15.31
N THR A 101 -9.78 6.00 -16.12
CA THR A 101 -11.23 5.88 -15.90
C THR A 101 -11.72 4.46 -16.11
N ALA A 102 -12.82 4.13 -15.44
CA ALA A 102 -13.56 2.88 -15.65
C ALA A 102 -15.06 3.08 -15.39
N THR A 103 -15.90 2.22 -15.97
CA THR A 103 -17.32 2.15 -15.63
C THR A 103 -17.58 1.26 -14.41
N ASP A 104 -16.69 0.32 -14.12
CA ASP A 104 -16.69 -0.53 -12.93
C ASP A 104 -15.31 -0.40 -12.25
N PRO A 105 -15.23 -0.14 -10.94
CA PRO A 105 -13.95 -0.02 -10.24
C PRO A 105 -13.10 -1.30 -10.24
N ARG A 106 -13.73 -2.45 -10.48
CA ARG A 106 -13.01 -3.72 -10.70
C ARG A 106 -12.27 -3.75 -12.04
N GLY A 107 -12.58 -2.81 -12.93
CA GLY A 107 -12.00 -2.69 -14.28
C GLY A 107 -12.88 -3.29 -15.39
N PRO A 108 -12.39 -3.31 -16.64
CA PRO A 108 -11.08 -2.81 -16.99
C PRO A 108 -10.98 -1.28 -16.90
N TRP A 109 -9.82 -0.80 -16.43
CA TRP A 109 -9.47 0.62 -16.42
C TRP A 109 -8.86 1.02 -17.77
N SER A 110 -9.05 2.29 -18.15
CA SER A 110 -8.38 2.84 -19.32
C SER A 110 -6.86 2.88 -19.14
N GLU A 111 -6.11 2.98 -20.25
CA GLU A 111 -4.72 3.38 -20.18
C GLU A 111 -4.61 4.77 -19.51
N PRO A 112 -3.64 4.96 -18.61
CA PRO A 112 -3.43 6.25 -17.97
C PRO A 112 -2.90 7.29 -18.95
N TRP A 113 -3.40 8.53 -18.85
CA TRP A 113 -2.84 9.67 -19.60
C TRP A 113 -2.33 10.74 -18.66
N CYS A 114 -1.30 11.46 -19.09
CA CYS A 114 -0.75 12.58 -18.33
C CYS A 114 -1.61 13.84 -18.55
N LEU A 115 -2.24 14.33 -17.46
CA LEU A 115 -3.00 15.57 -17.45
C LEU A 115 -2.08 16.79 -17.27
N VAL A 116 -1.16 16.71 -16.31
CA VAL A 116 -0.22 17.80 -15.99
C VAL A 116 1.19 17.21 -15.93
N PRO A 117 2.02 17.43 -16.93
CA PRO A 117 3.42 17.02 -16.86
C PRO A 117 4.19 17.93 -15.90
N GLY A 118 5.13 17.37 -15.15
CA GLY A 118 5.96 18.15 -14.22
C GLY A 118 6.54 17.32 -13.10
N ARG A 119 7.46 17.92 -12.35
CA ARG A 119 8.08 17.27 -11.19
C ARG A 119 7.59 17.88 -9.89
N GLY A 120 7.37 17.03 -8.90
CA GLY A 120 6.99 17.44 -7.56
C GLY A 120 5.53 17.82 -7.38
N LEU A 121 4.68 17.57 -8.36
CA LEU A 121 3.23 17.64 -8.23
C LEU A 121 2.77 16.41 -7.47
N ILE A 122 2.03 16.60 -6.35
CA ILE A 122 1.56 15.51 -5.50
C ILE A 122 0.11 15.71 -5.09
N ASP A 123 -0.55 14.63 -4.68
CA ASP A 123 -1.85 14.60 -4.02
C ASP A 123 -2.96 15.31 -4.83
N PRO A 124 -3.13 15.04 -6.13
CA PRO A 124 -4.13 15.71 -6.94
C PRO A 124 -5.54 15.27 -6.58
N CYS A 125 -6.48 16.22 -6.55
CA CYS A 125 -7.88 15.91 -6.36
C CYS A 125 -8.75 16.76 -7.29
N PRO A 126 -9.54 16.15 -8.19
CA PRO A 126 -10.44 16.86 -9.09
C PRO A 126 -11.76 17.17 -8.41
N LEU A 127 -12.41 18.24 -8.91
CA LEU A 127 -13.79 18.63 -8.61
C LEU A 127 -14.47 19.06 -9.91
N TRP A 128 -15.64 18.54 -10.18
CA TRP A 128 -16.58 19.06 -11.19
C TRP A 128 -17.59 19.96 -10.48
N ASP A 129 -17.67 21.20 -10.94
CA ASP A 129 -18.53 22.23 -10.37
C ASP A 129 -19.90 22.23 -11.04
N ASP A 130 -20.92 22.74 -10.35
CA ASP A 130 -22.30 22.84 -10.83
C ASP A 130 -22.44 23.72 -12.10
N ASP A 131 -21.47 24.59 -12.37
CA ASP A 131 -21.43 25.44 -13.57
C ASP A 131 -20.81 24.75 -14.80
N GLY A 132 -20.46 23.46 -14.67
CA GLY A 132 -19.88 22.64 -15.75
C GLY A 132 -18.38 22.83 -15.93
N ARG A 133 -17.70 23.58 -15.07
CA ARG A 133 -16.24 23.67 -15.02
C ARG A 133 -15.66 22.56 -14.15
N ALA A 134 -14.39 22.25 -14.36
CA ALA A 134 -13.66 21.33 -13.53
C ALA A 134 -12.37 21.97 -13.00
N TYR A 135 -12.02 21.61 -11.79
CA TYR A 135 -10.85 22.10 -11.09
C TYR A 135 -10.02 20.94 -10.57
N LEU A 136 -8.72 21.18 -10.43
CA LEU A 136 -7.78 20.25 -9.82
C LEU A 136 -7.02 20.99 -8.73
N VAL A 137 -7.09 20.51 -7.49
CA VAL A 137 -6.17 20.94 -6.44
C VAL A 137 -5.01 19.96 -6.35
N HIS A 138 -3.82 20.44 -6.01
CA HIS A 138 -2.64 19.59 -5.75
C HIS A 138 -1.68 20.22 -4.74
N GLY A 139 -0.85 19.40 -4.13
CA GLY A 139 0.28 19.79 -3.29
C GLY A 139 1.62 19.79 -4.03
N TRP A 140 2.71 20.00 -3.28
CA TRP A 140 4.08 20.07 -3.80
C TRP A 140 5.07 19.28 -2.94
N ALA A 141 5.88 18.44 -3.56
CA ALA A 141 6.97 17.71 -2.93
C ALA A 141 8.29 18.48 -3.02
N LYS A 142 8.80 18.98 -1.88
CA LYS A 142 10.08 19.71 -1.83
C LYS A 142 11.24 18.92 -2.43
N SER A 143 11.26 17.62 -2.25
CA SER A 143 12.32 16.73 -2.75
C SER A 143 12.42 16.70 -4.29
N ARG A 144 11.38 17.14 -5.01
CA ARG A 144 11.32 17.16 -6.48
C ARG A 144 11.18 18.57 -7.05
N ALA A 145 10.31 19.41 -6.43
CA ALA A 145 10.00 20.76 -6.92
C ALA A 145 10.81 21.88 -6.23
N GLY A 146 11.50 21.58 -5.10
CA GLY A 146 12.16 22.59 -4.28
C GLY A 146 11.21 23.40 -3.39
N VAL A 147 9.89 23.27 -3.58
CA VAL A 147 8.83 23.92 -2.79
C VAL A 147 7.94 22.90 -2.10
N LYS A 148 7.27 23.29 -1.02
CA LYS A 148 6.27 22.53 -0.28
C LYS A 148 5.31 23.48 0.44
N ASN A 149 4.40 22.95 1.26
CA ASN A 149 3.43 23.70 2.07
C ASN A 149 2.50 24.59 1.25
N ARG A 150 2.24 24.26 0.00
CA ARG A 150 1.36 25.04 -0.88
C ARG A 150 0.29 24.16 -1.47
N LEU A 151 -0.96 24.65 -1.40
CA LEU A 151 -2.07 24.06 -2.13
C LEU A 151 -2.35 24.93 -3.34
N THR A 152 -2.30 24.30 -4.50
CA THR A 152 -2.46 24.96 -5.80
C THR A 152 -3.70 24.44 -6.48
N VAL A 153 -4.55 25.35 -7.00
CA VAL A 153 -5.71 25.02 -7.82
C VAL A 153 -5.44 25.43 -9.25
N VAL A 154 -5.89 24.61 -10.17
CA VAL A 154 -5.86 24.88 -11.61
C VAL A 154 -7.18 24.46 -12.22
N GLU A 155 -7.70 25.26 -13.18
CA GLU A 155 -8.85 24.88 -13.99
C GLU A 155 -8.44 23.92 -15.08
N VAL A 156 -9.20 22.83 -15.21
CA VAL A 156 -8.98 21.76 -16.22
C VAL A 156 -10.24 21.59 -17.06
N ASP A 157 -10.13 21.00 -18.22
CA ASP A 157 -11.33 20.64 -18.97
C ASP A 157 -12.08 19.50 -18.25
N PRO A 158 -13.43 19.42 -18.36
CA PRO A 158 -14.22 18.42 -17.62
C PRO A 158 -13.88 16.96 -17.92
N ALA A 159 -13.25 16.68 -19.06
CA ALA A 159 -12.75 15.35 -19.42
C ALA A 159 -11.34 15.07 -18.86
N LEU A 160 -10.77 16.00 -18.07
CA LEU A 160 -9.43 15.92 -17.47
C LEU A 160 -8.34 15.59 -18.51
N ARG A 161 -8.44 16.15 -19.72
CA ARG A 161 -7.45 15.93 -20.80
C ARG A 161 -6.39 17.03 -20.87
N ARG A 162 -6.70 18.22 -20.37
CA ARG A 162 -5.79 19.40 -20.43
C ARG A 162 -6.12 20.41 -19.36
N VAL A 163 -5.13 21.18 -19.00
CA VAL A 163 -5.24 22.44 -18.25
C VAL A 163 -5.83 23.53 -19.14
N VAL A 164 -6.78 24.32 -18.64
CA VAL A 164 -7.43 25.41 -19.38
C VAL A 164 -7.16 26.80 -18.82
N GLY A 165 -6.65 26.91 -17.59
CA GLY A 165 -6.33 28.17 -16.95
C GLY A 165 -4.99 28.17 -16.20
N PRO A 166 -4.53 29.32 -15.70
CA PRO A 166 -3.31 29.40 -14.91
C PRO A 166 -3.49 28.74 -13.55
N ALA A 167 -2.46 28.05 -13.07
CA ALA A 167 -2.42 27.53 -11.70
C ALA A 167 -2.27 28.70 -10.69
N ARG A 168 -2.96 28.58 -9.54
CA ARG A 168 -2.90 29.57 -8.45
C ARG A 168 -2.69 28.86 -7.11
N THR A 169 -1.72 29.31 -6.32
CA THR A 169 -1.62 28.93 -4.91
C THR A 169 -2.79 29.58 -4.19
N VAL A 170 -3.65 28.75 -3.61
CA VAL A 170 -4.86 29.20 -2.87
C VAL A 170 -4.66 29.15 -1.35
N VAL A 171 -3.70 28.33 -0.88
CA VAL A 171 -3.23 28.28 0.51
C VAL A 171 -1.71 28.19 0.50
N ASP A 172 -1.04 29.10 1.18
CA ASP A 172 0.39 29.04 1.48
C ASP A 172 0.57 28.73 2.97
N GLY A 173 0.96 27.49 3.28
CA GLY A 173 1.18 27.04 4.66
C GLY A 173 2.37 27.71 5.34
N ASP A 174 3.30 28.30 4.58
CA ASP A 174 4.40 29.08 5.15
C ASP A 174 3.93 30.42 5.78
N GLU A 175 2.73 30.89 5.39
CA GLU A 175 2.06 32.05 5.98
C GLU A 175 1.19 31.69 7.21
N LEU A 176 0.98 30.39 7.49
CA LEU A 176 0.15 29.90 8.56
C LEU A 176 0.99 29.44 9.75
N PRO A 177 0.83 30.00 10.97
CA PRO A 177 1.62 29.63 12.13
C PRO A 177 1.54 28.12 12.45
N GLY A 178 2.71 27.45 12.51
CA GLY A 178 2.81 26.04 12.84
C GLY A 178 2.55 25.09 11.67
N PHE A 179 2.00 25.54 10.57
CA PHE A 179 1.79 24.70 9.39
C PHE A 179 3.13 24.36 8.74
N ARG A 180 3.43 23.07 8.75
CA ARG A 180 4.56 22.48 8.02
C ARG A 180 4.05 21.23 7.33
N THR A 181 4.60 20.88 6.20
CA THR A 181 4.16 19.68 5.47
C THR A 181 2.63 19.72 5.24
N LEU A 182 2.13 20.88 4.77
CA LEU A 182 0.77 21.01 4.27
C LEU A 182 0.71 20.34 2.91
N GLU A 183 -0.05 19.25 2.82
CA GLU A 183 -0.13 18.37 1.65
C GLU A 183 -1.48 17.66 1.61
N GLY A 184 -1.68 16.63 0.79
CA GLY A 184 -2.85 15.75 0.80
C GLY A 184 -4.20 16.43 0.57
N PRO A 185 -4.33 17.49 -0.26
CA PRO A 185 -5.61 18.18 -0.38
C PRO A 185 -6.67 17.31 -1.05
N LYS A 186 -7.87 17.31 -0.47
CA LYS A 186 -9.08 16.76 -1.08
C LYS A 186 -10.09 17.87 -1.25
N LEU A 187 -10.58 18.08 -2.48
CA LEU A 187 -11.47 19.17 -2.86
C LEU A 187 -12.92 18.67 -2.93
N TYR A 188 -13.80 19.36 -2.22
CA TYR A 188 -15.23 19.07 -2.15
C TYR A 188 -16.04 20.35 -2.32
N GLN A 189 -17.34 20.21 -2.64
CA GLN A 189 -18.33 21.27 -2.65
C GLN A 189 -19.53 20.85 -1.82
N ARG A 190 -19.97 21.74 -0.90
CA ARG A 190 -21.16 21.53 -0.08
C ARG A 190 -21.76 22.86 0.36
N ASP A 191 -23.07 23.01 0.24
CA ASP A 191 -23.85 24.17 0.71
C ASP A 191 -23.31 25.53 0.20
N GLY A 192 -22.84 25.53 -1.05
CA GLY A 192 -22.24 26.71 -1.71
C GLY A 192 -20.87 27.10 -1.16
N TRP A 193 -20.20 26.20 -0.45
CA TRP A 193 -18.80 26.33 -0.06
C TRP A 193 -17.93 25.35 -0.85
N TYR A 194 -16.74 25.81 -1.22
CA TYR A 194 -15.63 24.96 -1.62
C TYR A 194 -14.81 24.60 -0.38
N TRP A 195 -14.56 23.33 -0.20
CA TRP A 195 -13.81 22.76 0.92
C TRP A 195 -12.53 22.13 0.42
N ILE A 196 -11.40 22.45 1.08
CA ILE A 196 -10.17 21.68 0.93
C ILE A 196 -9.87 21.05 2.28
N PHE A 197 -9.91 19.72 2.33
CA PHE A 197 -9.45 18.97 3.49
C PHE A 197 -7.99 18.60 3.26
N ALA A 198 -7.09 19.09 4.12
CA ALA A 198 -5.66 18.90 3.94
C ALA A 198 -4.96 18.77 5.30
N PRO A 199 -4.13 17.73 5.48
CA PRO A 199 -3.32 17.56 6.67
C PRO A 199 -2.12 18.51 6.68
N ALA A 200 -1.63 18.80 7.88
CA ALA A 200 -0.38 19.49 8.11
C ALA A 200 0.34 18.89 9.33
N GLY A 201 1.58 19.29 9.59
CA GLY A 201 2.35 18.83 10.75
C GLY A 201 3.17 17.56 10.51
N GLY A 202 2.94 16.88 9.37
CA GLY A 202 3.61 15.63 8.98
C GLY A 202 2.98 14.38 9.61
N VAL A 203 3.24 13.21 9.02
CA VAL A 203 2.55 11.95 9.32
C VAL A 203 2.70 11.45 10.76
N ALA A 204 3.76 11.83 11.47
CA ALA A 204 4.00 11.36 12.83
C ALA A 204 3.34 12.24 13.92
N THR A 205 3.09 13.52 13.64
CA THR A 205 2.67 14.50 14.64
C THR A 205 1.68 15.52 14.11
N GLY A 206 1.10 15.27 12.94
CA GLY A 206 0.24 16.22 12.24
C GLY A 206 -1.22 16.15 12.68
N TRP A 207 -2.03 16.85 11.94
CA TRP A 207 -3.46 16.99 12.14
C TRP A 207 -4.16 17.17 10.79
N GLN A 208 -5.47 16.96 10.78
CA GLN A 208 -6.33 17.27 9.64
C GLN A 208 -6.91 18.67 9.76
N THR A 209 -6.81 19.47 8.70
CA THR A 209 -7.37 20.80 8.59
C THR A 209 -8.48 20.80 7.54
N ALA A 210 -9.55 21.53 7.80
CA ALA A 210 -10.56 21.94 6.82
C ALA A 210 -10.35 23.41 6.45
N PHE A 211 -10.25 23.70 5.16
CA PHE A 211 -10.24 25.03 4.59
C PHE A 211 -11.54 25.23 3.84
N ARG A 212 -12.21 26.41 3.94
CA ARG A 212 -13.41 26.70 3.16
C ARG A 212 -13.41 28.10 2.56
N SER A 213 -14.05 28.23 1.41
CA SER A 213 -14.24 29.50 0.71
C SER A 213 -15.54 29.51 -0.11
N ARG A 214 -16.09 30.69 -0.41
CA ARG A 214 -17.19 30.84 -1.37
C ARG A 214 -16.72 30.84 -2.82
N SER A 215 -15.43 30.83 -3.05
CA SER A 215 -14.81 30.74 -4.37
C SER A 215 -13.73 29.67 -4.36
N VAL A 216 -13.67 28.84 -5.40
CA VAL A 216 -12.60 27.84 -5.55
C VAL A 216 -11.19 28.47 -5.53
N TRP A 217 -11.11 29.77 -5.84
CA TRP A 217 -9.87 30.55 -5.87
C TRP A 217 -9.52 31.22 -4.52
N GLY A 218 -10.34 30.99 -3.48
CA GLY A 218 -10.19 31.63 -2.18
C GLY A 218 -10.75 33.06 -2.10
N PRO A 219 -10.42 33.80 -1.05
CA PRO A 219 -9.56 33.37 0.07
C PRO A 219 -10.20 32.28 0.92
N TYR A 220 -9.40 31.39 1.48
CA TYR A 220 -9.84 30.30 2.34
C TYR A 220 -9.64 30.67 3.82
N GLU A 221 -10.67 30.47 4.63
CA GLU A 221 -10.56 30.39 6.09
C GLU A 221 -10.32 28.93 6.50
N HIS A 222 -9.76 28.68 7.67
CA HIS A 222 -9.38 27.32 8.06
C HIS A 222 -9.63 27.02 9.53
N ARG A 223 -9.77 25.72 9.83
CA ARG A 223 -9.85 25.17 11.18
C ARG A 223 -9.20 23.78 11.22
N VAL A 224 -8.44 23.49 12.29
CA VAL A 224 -8.04 22.12 12.61
C VAL A 224 -9.28 21.36 13.07
N VAL A 225 -9.53 20.18 12.48
CA VAL A 225 -10.78 19.43 12.67
C VAL A 225 -10.57 18.02 13.20
N LEU A 226 -9.33 17.52 13.18
CA LEU A 226 -8.94 16.25 13.79
C LEU A 226 -7.46 16.28 14.15
N GLU A 227 -7.12 16.05 15.40
CA GLU A 227 -5.77 15.94 15.91
C GLU A 227 -5.66 14.81 16.93
N GLN A 228 -4.45 14.35 17.26
CA GLN A 228 -4.23 13.23 18.16
C GLN A 228 -4.96 13.38 19.50
N GLY A 229 -4.89 14.56 20.13
CA GLY A 229 -5.40 14.77 21.48
C GLY A 229 -4.79 13.80 22.49
N ASP A 230 -5.64 13.23 23.35
CA ASP A 230 -5.25 12.27 24.39
C ASP A 230 -5.28 10.80 23.90
N THR A 231 -5.42 10.56 22.59
CA THR A 231 -5.52 9.22 22.01
C THR A 231 -4.17 8.67 21.58
N PRO A 232 -4.03 7.35 21.39
CA PRO A 232 -2.81 6.74 20.81
C PRO A 232 -2.71 6.92 19.29
N VAL A 233 -3.70 7.53 18.62
CA VAL A 233 -3.71 7.71 17.17
C VAL A 233 -2.96 8.97 16.81
N ASN A 234 -1.65 8.83 16.61
CA ASN A 234 -0.78 9.94 16.23
C ASN A 234 -1.01 10.39 14.79
N GLY A 235 -0.85 11.68 14.56
CA GLY A 235 -0.78 12.28 13.25
C GLY A 235 -1.92 11.91 12.29
N PRO A 236 -3.22 12.08 12.66
CA PRO A 236 -4.31 11.82 11.72
C PRO A 236 -4.03 12.55 10.41
N HIS A 237 -3.87 11.80 9.33
CA HIS A 237 -3.30 12.35 8.11
C HIS A 237 -4.03 11.83 6.91
N GLN A 238 -4.27 12.68 5.96
CA GLN A 238 -4.75 12.41 4.61
C GLN A 238 -5.85 11.33 4.52
N GLY A 239 -7.00 11.68 3.95
CA GLY A 239 -8.12 10.77 3.91
C GLY A 239 -9.28 11.28 3.08
N ALA A 240 -10.43 10.66 3.25
CA ALA A 240 -11.63 10.91 2.47
C ALA A 240 -12.85 11.18 3.35
N TRP A 241 -13.61 12.19 2.97
CA TRP A 241 -14.97 12.36 3.43
C TRP A 241 -15.91 11.54 2.57
N VAL A 242 -16.71 10.69 3.20
CA VAL A 242 -17.76 9.87 2.58
C VAL A 242 -19.04 9.97 3.40
N ASP A 243 -20.18 9.80 2.75
CA ASP A 243 -21.49 9.75 3.40
C ASP A 243 -22.07 8.34 3.38
N THR A 244 -23.09 8.11 4.22
CA THR A 244 -23.90 6.89 4.19
C THR A 244 -25.26 7.15 3.52
N PRO A 245 -26.01 6.12 3.08
CA PRO A 245 -27.32 6.31 2.45
C PRO A 245 -28.34 7.05 3.29
N ASP A 246 -28.22 7.05 4.62
CA ASP A 246 -29.06 7.81 5.56
C ASP A 246 -28.58 9.25 5.78
N GLY A 247 -27.48 9.65 5.12
CA GLY A 247 -26.96 11.02 5.14
C GLY A 247 -26.01 11.33 6.30
N ALA A 248 -25.54 10.31 7.04
CA ALA A 248 -24.47 10.51 8.02
C ALA A 248 -23.11 10.65 7.31
N ASP A 249 -22.29 11.57 7.81
CA ASP A 249 -20.96 11.82 7.27
C ASP A 249 -19.89 11.06 8.05
N TRP A 250 -18.85 10.57 7.34
CA TRP A 250 -17.74 9.82 7.89
C TRP A 250 -16.43 10.29 7.27
N PHE A 251 -15.33 10.14 8.02
CA PHE A 251 -13.99 10.48 7.55
C PHE A 251 -13.02 9.30 7.73
N LEU A 252 -12.47 8.82 6.63
CA LEU A 252 -11.36 7.87 6.61
C LEU A 252 -10.05 8.66 6.69
N HIS A 253 -9.08 8.19 7.46
CA HIS A 253 -7.73 8.74 7.49
C HIS A 253 -6.72 7.65 7.86
N PHE A 254 -5.43 7.89 7.61
CA PHE A 254 -4.42 6.95 8.07
C PHE A 254 -3.68 7.43 9.33
N GLN A 255 -3.06 6.45 10.00
CA GLN A 255 -2.05 6.61 11.04
C GLN A 255 -0.78 5.88 10.59
N ASP A 256 0.40 6.50 10.74
CA ASP A 256 1.69 5.82 10.52
C ASP A 256 2.07 4.98 11.74
N ARG A 257 2.13 3.66 11.58
CA ARG A 257 2.50 2.66 12.59
C ARG A 257 3.87 2.03 12.33
N GLY A 258 4.79 2.79 11.76
CA GLY A 258 6.16 2.33 11.52
C GLY A 258 6.22 1.13 10.60
N VAL A 259 6.76 -0.01 11.05
CA VAL A 259 6.95 -1.22 10.23
C VAL A 259 5.64 -1.82 9.70
N PHE A 260 4.52 -1.55 10.35
CA PHE A 260 3.20 -1.98 9.90
C PHE A 260 2.58 -1.03 8.87
N GLY A 261 3.24 0.10 8.58
CA GLY A 261 2.82 1.06 7.58
C GLY A 261 1.69 1.97 8.02
N ARG A 262 0.92 2.44 7.07
CA ARG A 262 -0.14 3.42 7.24
C ARG A 262 -1.50 2.73 7.32
N VAL A 263 -1.93 2.47 8.56
CA VAL A 263 -3.21 1.81 8.85
C VAL A 263 -4.38 2.80 8.74
N VAL A 264 -5.54 2.33 8.31
CA VAL A 264 -6.70 3.20 8.04
C VAL A 264 -7.69 3.18 9.19
N HIS A 265 -8.07 4.37 9.65
CA HIS A 265 -9.08 4.63 10.67
C HIS A 265 -10.35 5.21 10.05
N LEU A 266 -11.48 4.94 10.68
CA LEU A 266 -12.79 5.51 10.33
C LEU A 266 -13.28 6.37 11.50
N GLN A 267 -13.65 7.63 11.22
CA GLN A 267 -14.17 8.57 12.22
C GLN A 267 -15.60 8.97 11.88
N PRO A 268 -16.52 9.05 12.86
CA PRO A 268 -17.77 9.76 12.65
C PRO A 268 -17.47 11.23 12.34
N MET A 269 -18.26 11.85 11.49
CA MET A 269 -18.13 13.27 11.17
C MET A 269 -19.50 13.96 11.24
N GLY A 270 -19.53 15.06 11.92
CA GLY A 270 -20.69 15.95 12.03
C GLY A 270 -20.33 17.37 11.63
N TRP A 271 -21.29 18.28 11.78
CA TRP A 271 -21.13 19.71 11.47
C TRP A 271 -21.57 20.54 12.66
N ASP A 272 -20.76 21.50 13.05
CA ASP A 272 -21.09 22.43 14.12
C ASP A 272 -22.10 23.51 13.65
N PRO A 273 -22.67 24.34 14.57
CA PRO A 273 -23.60 25.37 14.18
C PRO A 273 -23.07 26.45 13.22
N ASP A 274 -21.74 26.62 13.16
CA ASP A 274 -21.06 27.52 12.24
C ASP A 274 -20.76 26.86 10.88
N GLY A 275 -21.18 25.60 10.72
CA GLY A 275 -21.02 24.79 9.52
C GLY A 275 -19.60 24.30 9.30
N TRP A 276 -18.80 24.07 10.36
CA TRP A 276 -17.50 23.41 10.27
C TRP A 276 -17.61 21.92 10.57
N PRO A 277 -16.81 21.07 9.91
CA PRO A 277 -16.80 19.65 10.24
C PRO A 277 -16.18 19.42 11.63
N VAL A 278 -16.76 18.47 12.36
CA VAL A 278 -16.26 17.92 13.62
C VAL A 278 -16.03 16.44 13.41
N MET A 279 -14.79 16.02 13.41
CA MET A 279 -14.39 14.63 13.17
C MET A 279 -14.10 13.93 14.49
N GLY A 280 -14.45 12.64 14.58
CA GLY A 280 -14.25 11.84 15.79
C GLY A 280 -15.07 12.35 16.97
N ASP A 281 -14.51 12.26 18.16
CA ASP A 281 -15.08 12.80 19.39
C ASP A 281 -14.48 14.19 19.68
N GLY A 282 -15.23 15.25 19.29
CA GLY A 282 -14.79 16.63 19.50
C GLY A 282 -13.48 17.01 18.82
N GLY A 283 -13.12 16.38 17.70
CA GLY A 283 -11.89 16.63 16.96
C GLY A 283 -10.74 15.69 17.35
N GLN A 284 -11.01 14.62 18.11
CA GLN A 284 -10.05 13.57 18.44
C GLN A 284 -10.48 12.22 17.88
N PRO A 285 -9.56 11.35 17.45
CA PRO A 285 -9.90 10.03 16.91
C PRO A 285 -10.65 9.14 17.91
N VAL A 286 -11.74 8.51 17.48
CA VAL A 286 -12.39 7.45 18.26
C VAL A 286 -11.65 6.13 18.04
N LEU A 287 -11.51 5.32 19.11
CA LEU A 287 -10.93 3.98 19.03
C LEU A 287 -12.00 2.91 18.76
N THR A 288 -13.21 3.15 19.23
CA THR A 288 -14.39 2.30 18.99
C THR A 288 -15.60 3.18 18.78
N HIS A 289 -16.52 2.76 17.92
CA HIS A 289 -17.75 3.50 17.64
C HIS A 289 -18.83 2.55 17.09
N PRO A 290 -20.11 2.85 17.21
CA PRO A 290 -21.16 2.13 16.49
C PRO A 290 -20.89 2.10 14.98
N THR A 291 -21.16 0.93 14.36
CA THR A 291 -20.96 0.74 12.92
C THR A 291 -21.81 1.71 12.11
N PRO A 292 -21.28 2.26 10.99
CA PRO A 292 -22.01 3.15 10.09
C PRO A 292 -23.28 2.51 9.53
N VAL A 293 -23.20 1.23 9.22
CA VAL A 293 -24.30 0.43 8.66
C VAL A 293 -24.68 -0.65 9.69
N PRO A 294 -25.98 -0.76 10.05
CA PRO A 294 -26.42 -1.78 11.00
C PRO A 294 -26.09 -3.21 10.54
N GLY A 295 -25.53 -4.03 11.43
CA GLY A 295 -25.18 -5.42 11.14
C GLY A 295 -23.84 -5.60 10.44
N ALA A 296 -23.06 -4.55 10.26
CA ALA A 296 -21.68 -4.64 9.77
C ALA A 296 -20.83 -5.48 10.73
N GLU A 297 -20.09 -6.42 10.18
CA GLU A 297 -19.10 -7.25 10.90
C GLU A 297 -17.70 -6.85 10.42
N PRO A 298 -16.78 -6.49 11.33
CA PRO A 298 -15.42 -6.12 10.93
C PRO A 298 -14.73 -7.25 10.15
N GLY A 299 -14.17 -6.91 8.99
CA GLY A 299 -13.43 -7.83 8.13
C GLY A 299 -12.23 -7.16 7.49
N GLU A 300 -11.18 -7.93 7.27
CA GLU A 300 -9.98 -7.47 6.59
C GLU A 300 -9.70 -8.28 5.34
N PRO A 301 -8.94 -7.71 4.39
CA PRO A 301 -8.52 -8.44 3.21
C PRO A 301 -7.82 -9.76 3.56
N VAL A 302 -8.23 -10.85 2.92
CA VAL A 302 -7.63 -12.19 3.06
C VAL A 302 -6.18 -12.13 2.60
N ARG A 303 -5.28 -12.78 3.35
CA ARG A 303 -3.83 -12.79 3.09
C ARG A 303 -3.30 -14.16 2.68
N SER A 304 -3.92 -15.23 3.15
CA SER A 304 -3.56 -16.59 2.74
C SER A 304 -3.88 -16.82 1.27
N ASP A 305 -3.07 -17.65 0.58
CA ASP A 305 -3.28 -18.02 -0.81
C ASP A 305 -2.89 -19.48 -1.02
N ASP A 306 -3.80 -20.26 -1.56
CA ASP A 306 -3.58 -21.66 -1.89
C ASP A 306 -3.13 -21.88 -3.35
N PHE A 307 -3.03 -20.81 -4.14
CA PHE A 307 -2.72 -20.82 -5.56
C PHE A 307 -3.58 -21.78 -6.39
N ALA A 308 -4.83 -22.01 -5.95
CA ALA A 308 -5.80 -22.88 -6.63
C ALA A 308 -6.43 -22.23 -7.86
N ALA A 309 -6.32 -20.91 -8.01
CA ALA A 309 -6.76 -20.18 -9.20
C ALA A 309 -5.57 -19.87 -10.13
N PRO A 310 -5.77 -19.87 -11.46
CA PRO A 310 -4.76 -19.38 -12.39
C PRO A 310 -4.46 -17.89 -12.20
N GLY A 311 -3.19 -17.52 -12.26
CA GLY A 311 -2.72 -16.15 -12.10
C GLY A 311 -2.51 -15.74 -10.63
N LEU A 312 -2.12 -14.50 -10.43
CA LEU A 312 -1.93 -13.92 -9.10
C LEU A 312 -3.19 -13.12 -8.72
N VAL A 313 -3.68 -13.34 -7.50
CA VAL A 313 -4.80 -12.56 -6.95
C VAL A 313 -4.34 -11.14 -6.60
N PRO A 314 -5.26 -10.14 -6.49
CA PRO A 314 -4.93 -8.73 -6.36
C PRO A 314 -3.99 -8.35 -5.21
N ARG A 315 -3.95 -9.14 -4.14
CA ARG A 315 -3.10 -8.90 -2.95
C ARG A 315 -1.59 -8.98 -3.23
N TRP A 316 -1.19 -9.65 -4.32
CA TRP A 316 0.21 -9.79 -4.67
C TRP A 316 0.70 -8.66 -5.57
N HIS A 317 1.88 -8.15 -5.27
CA HIS A 317 2.53 -7.14 -6.10
C HIS A 317 4.05 -7.37 -6.15
N TRP A 318 4.65 -6.89 -7.23
CA TRP A 318 6.09 -6.91 -7.48
C TRP A 318 6.73 -5.58 -7.06
N GLN A 319 8.05 -5.60 -6.89
CA GLN A 319 8.84 -4.41 -6.55
C GLN A 319 9.22 -3.54 -7.78
N ALA A 320 8.81 -3.95 -8.97
CA ALA A 320 8.97 -3.24 -10.23
C ALA A 320 7.91 -3.73 -11.22
N ASN A 321 7.81 -3.11 -12.40
CA ASN A 321 6.95 -3.61 -13.47
C ASN A 321 7.35 -5.06 -13.83
N PRO A 322 6.42 -6.02 -13.76
CA PRO A 322 6.73 -7.41 -14.03
C PRO A 322 7.11 -7.62 -15.49
N GLY A 323 8.14 -8.41 -15.70
CA GLY A 323 8.47 -8.96 -17.01
C GLY A 323 7.80 -10.32 -17.25
N ASP A 324 7.80 -10.75 -18.50
CA ASP A 324 7.24 -12.04 -18.87
C ASP A 324 7.89 -13.20 -18.08
N GLY A 325 7.05 -14.11 -17.61
CA GLY A 325 7.48 -15.30 -16.91
C GLY A 325 8.12 -15.06 -15.54
N TRP A 326 7.78 -13.96 -14.84
CA TRP A 326 8.22 -13.75 -13.44
C TRP A 326 7.54 -14.71 -12.47
N ALA A 327 6.34 -15.16 -12.80
CA ALA A 327 5.63 -16.20 -12.06
C ALA A 327 4.90 -17.13 -12.99
N VAL A 328 4.72 -18.38 -12.55
CA VAL A 328 3.81 -19.36 -13.14
C VAL A 328 2.85 -19.82 -12.04
N ALA A 329 1.59 -19.43 -12.18
CA ALA A 329 0.47 -19.81 -11.30
C ALA A 329 -0.61 -20.40 -12.21
N ASP A 330 -0.62 -21.71 -12.34
CA ASP A 330 -1.50 -22.45 -13.26
C ASP A 330 -2.80 -22.94 -12.61
N GLY A 331 -2.97 -22.65 -11.31
CA GLY A 331 -4.11 -23.12 -10.52
C GLY A 331 -3.94 -24.55 -9.97
N GLY A 332 -2.73 -25.08 -10.02
CA GLY A 332 -2.42 -26.41 -9.50
C GLY A 332 -2.08 -26.47 -8.00
N GLY A 333 -2.35 -25.42 -7.24
CA GLY A 333 -2.04 -25.34 -5.81
C GLY A 333 -0.59 -25.01 -5.49
N ALA A 334 0.14 -24.45 -6.45
CA ALA A 334 1.52 -23.99 -6.28
C ALA A 334 1.84 -22.77 -7.14
N LEU A 335 2.77 -21.97 -6.64
CA LEU A 335 3.37 -20.85 -7.35
C LEU A 335 4.82 -21.16 -7.69
N ARG A 336 5.20 -21.05 -8.95
CA ARG A 336 6.59 -21.16 -9.36
C ARG A 336 7.16 -19.79 -9.72
N LEU A 337 8.29 -19.45 -9.10
CA LEU A 337 9.10 -18.27 -9.41
C LEU A 337 10.42 -18.72 -10.07
N PRO A 338 10.63 -18.48 -11.37
CA PRO A 338 11.93 -18.70 -12.00
C PRO A 338 13.03 -17.86 -11.35
N ALA A 339 14.18 -18.43 -11.13
CA ALA A 339 15.31 -17.71 -10.57
C ALA A 339 15.73 -16.55 -11.47
N ARG A 340 15.89 -15.38 -10.88
CA ARG A 340 16.34 -14.17 -11.58
C ARG A 340 17.70 -13.76 -11.09
N PRO A 341 18.65 -13.40 -11.99
CA PRO A 341 19.93 -12.88 -11.57
C PRO A 341 19.77 -11.63 -10.71
N SER A 342 20.40 -11.61 -9.54
CA SER A 342 20.46 -10.42 -8.68
C SER A 342 21.84 -9.77 -8.87
N PRO A 343 21.91 -8.50 -9.33
CA PRO A 343 23.17 -7.86 -9.68
C PRO A 343 24.21 -7.84 -8.56
N ARG A 344 23.77 -7.68 -7.32
CA ARG A 344 24.63 -7.66 -6.13
C ARG A 344 24.30 -8.75 -5.12
N GLY A 345 23.49 -9.74 -5.50
CA GLY A 345 22.90 -10.66 -4.53
C GLY A 345 21.93 -9.99 -3.57
N ASN A 346 21.51 -8.76 -3.84
CA ASN A 346 20.65 -7.96 -2.97
C ASN A 346 19.21 -7.97 -3.47
N LEU A 347 18.25 -8.39 -2.63
CA LEU A 347 16.84 -8.50 -3.02
C LEU A 347 16.17 -7.13 -3.26
N ARG A 348 16.71 -6.05 -2.70
CA ARG A 348 16.19 -4.71 -2.99
C ARG A 348 16.46 -4.22 -4.41
N ASP A 349 17.46 -4.80 -5.07
CA ASP A 349 17.76 -4.49 -6.48
C ASP A 349 16.96 -5.38 -7.45
N GLN A 350 16.21 -6.35 -6.91
CA GLN A 350 15.48 -7.33 -7.70
C GLN A 350 13.99 -6.97 -7.74
N GLY A 351 13.47 -6.65 -8.94
CA GLY A 351 12.04 -6.39 -9.13
C GLY A 351 11.15 -7.60 -8.89
N ALA A 352 11.66 -8.80 -9.19
CA ALA A 352 10.94 -10.07 -9.08
C ALA A 352 10.92 -10.61 -7.63
N VAL A 353 10.54 -9.76 -6.68
CA VAL A 353 10.16 -10.15 -5.31
C VAL A 353 8.66 -9.93 -5.20
N LEU A 354 7.90 -10.99 -4.96
CA LEU A 354 6.45 -10.98 -4.92
C LEU A 354 5.97 -10.80 -3.49
N CYS A 355 5.35 -9.67 -3.18
CA CYS A 355 5.06 -9.23 -1.81
C CYS A 355 3.57 -9.02 -1.53
N GLN A 356 3.25 -9.01 -0.24
CA GLN A 356 2.02 -8.50 0.37
C GLN A 356 2.39 -7.56 1.53
N GLN A 357 1.45 -6.69 1.94
CA GLN A 357 1.63 -5.83 3.13
C GLN A 357 1.69 -6.69 4.40
N LEU A 358 2.54 -6.29 5.33
CA LEU A 358 2.57 -6.85 6.68
C LEU A 358 1.32 -6.39 7.46
N PRO A 359 0.55 -7.31 8.11
CA PRO A 359 -0.56 -6.92 8.98
C PRO A 359 -0.05 -6.22 10.24
N GLY A 360 -0.84 -5.31 10.78
CA GLY A 360 -0.52 -4.52 11.98
C GLY A 360 -0.61 -5.29 13.30
N GLN A 361 -1.01 -6.57 13.25
CA GLN A 361 -1.05 -7.48 14.38
C GLN A 361 0.05 -8.54 14.25
N PRO A 362 0.47 -9.17 15.36
CA PRO A 362 1.37 -10.31 15.30
C PRO A 362 0.88 -11.36 14.29
N SER A 363 1.78 -11.85 13.47
CA SER A 363 1.40 -12.74 12.38
C SER A 363 2.42 -13.84 12.14
N THR A 364 1.93 -14.98 11.64
CA THR A 364 2.74 -16.11 11.22
C THR A 364 2.52 -16.36 9.74
N TRP A 365 3.61 -16.49 8.99
CA TRP A 365 3.63 -16.75 7.56
C TRP A 365 4.33 -18.07 7.31
N GLU A 366 3.64 -19.02 6.68
CA GLU A 366 4.17 -20.37 6.42
C GLU A 366 3.96 -20.74 4.97
N THR A 367 4.98 -21.33 4.36
CA THR A 367 4.88 -21.93 3.03
C THR A 367 5.92 -23.02 2.81
N ARG A 368 5.55 -24.02 2.01
CA ARG A 368 6.50 -24.98 1.48
C ARG A 368 7.35 -24.31 0.40
N VAL A 369 8.64 -24.45 0.50
CA VAL A 369 9.63 -23.96 -0.48
C VAL A 369 10.37 -25.17 -1.05
N GLU A 370 10.36 -25.30 -2.37
CA GLU A 370 11.13 -26.27 -3.13
C GLU A 370 12.07 -25.54 -4.06
N LEU A 371 13.37 -25.88 -4.00
CA LEU A 371 14.41 -25.28 -4.82
C LEU A 371 14.76 -26.21 -5.99
N SER A 372 14.54 -25.74 -7.20
CA SER A 372 14.87 -26.43 -8.45
C SER A 372 16.12 -25.87 -9.09
N GLY A 373 16.87 -26.75 -9.78
CA GLY A 373 18.07 -26.39 -10.50
C GLY A 373 19.35 -26.70 -9.75
N ASP A 374 20.47 -26.81 -10.52
CA ASP A 374 21.78 -27.22 -10.04
C ASP A 374 22.79 -26.05 -9.97
N ALA A 375 22.47 -24.89 -10.49
CA ALA A 375 23.38 -23.75 -10.50
C ALA A 375 23.71 -23.30 -9.06
N PRO A 376 24.96 -23.33 -8.62
CA PRO A 376 25.35 -22.92 -7.29
C PRO A 376 24.98 -21.46 -7.02
N GLY A 377 24.48 -21.19 -5.81
CA GLY A 377 24.00 -19.88 -5.42
C GLY A 377 22.55 -19.58 -5.81
N THR A 378 21.87 -20.47 -6.55
CA THR A 378 20.41 -20.39 -6.73
C THR A 378 19.73 -20.54 -5.38
N ARG A 379 18.74 -19.69 -5.13
CA ARG A 379 18.07 -19.59 -3.83
C ARG A 379 16.60 -19.20 -3.99
N ALA A 380 15.78 -19.65 -3.05
CA ALA A 380 14.37 -19.32 -2.97
C ALA A 380 13.93 -19.30 -1.51
N GLY A 381 12.99 -18.43 -1.16
CA GLY A 381 12.54 -18.30 0.23
C GLY A 381 11.51 -17.25 0.48
N VAL A 382 11.28 -17.01 1.77
CA VAL A 382 10.38 -15.97 2.31
C VAL A 382 11.24 -14.81 2.80
N VAL A 383 10.85 -13.58 2.45
CA VAL A 383 11.53 -12.34 2.84
C VAL A 383 10.59 -11.43 3.60
N VAL A 384 11.10 -10.74 4.62
CA VAL A 384 10.49 -9.53 5.18
C VAL A 384 11.30 -8.34 4.70
N LEU A 385 10.66 -7.49 3.88
CA LEU A 385 11.30 -6.47 3.06
C LEU A 385 10.92 -5.06 3.54
N GLY A 386 11.90 -4.28 3.90
CA GLY A 386 11.82 -2.84 4.15
C GLY A 386 13.02 -2.11 3.55
N ARG A 387 13.53 -1.07 4.18
CA ARG A 387 14.83 -0.45 3.82
C ARG A 387 15.98 -1.39 4.08
N GLU A 388 15.87 -2.15 5.13
CA GLU A 388 16.64 -3.36 5.35
C GLU A 388 15.69 -4.56 5.26
N TYR A 389 16.23 -5.74 5.04
CA TYR A 389 15.45 -6.96 4.91
C TYR A 389 16.18 -8.15 5.53
N ALA A 390 15.40 -9.14 5.90
CA ALA A 390 15.91 -10.48 6.20
C ALA A 390 15.04 -11.52 5.48
N TRP A 391 15.65 -12.66 5.16
CA TRP A 391 14.95 -13.76 4.53
C TRP A 391 15.43 -15.10 5.03
N ALA A 392 14.57 -16.10 4.98
CA ALA A 392 14.88 -17.50 5.22
C ALA A 392 14.44 -18.34 4.02
N GLY A 393 15.23 -19.35 3.69
CA GLY A 393 14.93 -20.24 2.56
C GLY A 393 16.07 -21.16 2.21
N LEU A 394 15.99 -21.72 1.02
CA LEU A 394 16.94 -22.71 0.49
C LEU A 394 17.99 -22.05 -0.40
N VAL A 395 19.22 -22.51 -0.29
CA VAL A 395 20.34 -22.14 -1.18
C VAL A 395 21.00 -23.40 -1.73
N ARG A 396 21.24 -23.45 -3.03
CA ARG A 396 22.05 -24.45 -3.69
C ARG A 396 23.52 -24.14 -3.45
N THR A 397 24.25 -25.07 -2.85
CA THR A 397 25.68 -25.00 -2.68
C THR A 397 26.38 -26.05 -3.56
N PRO A 398 27.71 -26.00 -3.76
CA PRO A 398 28.41 -27.03 -4.52
C PRO A 398 28.33 -28.45 -3.91
N VAL A 399 27.95 -28.55 -2.64
CA VAL A 399 27.91 -29.82 -1.89
C VAL A 399 26.48 -30.28 -1.53
N GLY A 400 25.45 -29.48 -1.84
CA GLY A 400 24.06 -29.82 -1.54
C GLY A 400 23.15 -28.63 -1.40
N VAL A 401 22.12 -28.77 -0.57
CA VAL A 401 21.13 -27.68 -0.27
C VAL A 401 21.19 -27.35 1.22
N GLU A 402 21.19 -26.08 1.51
CA GLU A 402 21.20 -25.55 2.88
C GLU A 402 19.98 -24.66 3.12
N VAL A 403 19.42 -24.71 4.32
CA VAL A 403 18.56 -23.64 4.84
C VAL A 403 19.45 -22.51 5.30
N THR A 404 19.14 -21.29 4.89
CA THR A 404 19.95 -20.12 5.19
C THR A 404 19.05 -18.98 5.64
N VAL A 405 19.51 -18.23 6.65
CA VAL A 405 18.96 -16.91 6.99
C VAL A 405 20.00 -15.87 6.64
N ARG A 406 19.58 -14.90 5.85
CA ARG A 406 20.43 -13.74 5.48
C ARG A 406 19.71 -12.43 5.71
N ARG A 407 20.48 -11.37 5.87
CA ARG A 407 20.00 -10.01 5.94
C ARG A 407 20.76 -9.10 4.98
N GLY A 408 20.10 -8.05 4.53
CA GLY A 408 20.68 -7.04 3.64
C GLY A 408 19.98 -5.70 3.80
N GLY A 409 20.55 -4.67 3.23
CA GLY A 409 20.03 -3.32 3.29
C GLY A 409 20.08 -2.59 1.95
N ALA A 410 19.82 -1.29 1.96
CA ALA A 410 19.83 -0.47 0.76
C ALA A 410 21.21 -0.43 0.07
N TYR A 411 22.27 -0.68 0.82
CA TYR A 411 23.66 -0.65 0.33
C TYR A 411 24.43 -1.81 0.91
N GLY A 412 25.33 -2.37 0.09
CA GLY A 412 26.22 -3.45 0.51
C GLY A 412 25.74 -4.85 0.11
N ASP A 413 26.54 -5.83 0.49
CA ASP A 413 26.28 -7.24 0.25
C ASP A 413 25.39 -7.81 1.36
N GLU A 414 24.74 -8.94 1.06
CA GLU A 414 24.02 -9.70 2.08
C GLU A 414 24.97 -10.34 3.09
N GLU A 415 24.57 -10.34 4.35
CA GLU A 415 25.23 -11.06 5.44
C GLU A 415 24.50 -12.38 5.70
N THR A 416 25.22 -13.49 5.77
CA THR A 416 24.70 -14.76 6.25
C THR A 416 24.67 -14.75 7.77
N VAL A 417 23.47 -14.84 8.34
CA VAL A 417 23.24 -14.86 9.80
C VAL A 417 23.32 -16.28 10.34
N ALA A 418 22.72 -17.22 9.60
CA ALA A 418 22.73 -18.64 9.93
C ALA A 418 22.61 -19.50 8.68
N GLN A 419 23.16 -20.70 8.73
CA GLN A 419 23.01 -21.71 7.68
C GLN A 419 23.14 -23.12 8.26
N GLU A 420 22.33 -24.03 7.73
CA GLU A 420 22.30 -25.44 8.14
C GLU A 420 22.07 -26.34 6.92
N PRO A 421 22.77 -27.46 6.80
CA PRO A 421 22.51 -28.42 5.72
C PRO A 421 21.12 -29.04 5.90
N VAL A 422 20.39 -29.21 4.80
CA VAL A 422 19.12 -29.95 4.84
C VAL A 422 19.40 -31.44 4.95
N PRO A 423 18.83 -32.14 5.94
CA PRO A 423 19.02 -33.58 6.11
C PRO A 423 18.63 -34.35 4.85
N GLY A 424 19.50 -35.33 4.48
CA GLY A 424 19.30 -36.14 3.28
C GLY A 424 19.46 -35.41 1.95
N GLY A 425 19.89 -34.15 1.96
CA GLY A 425 20.07 -33.34 0.75
C GLY A 425 18.75 -32.95 0.09
N ALA A 426 17.63 -33.01 0.81
CA ALA A 426 16.32 -32.63 0.28
C ALA A 426 16.32 -31.16 -0.17
N ALA A 427 15.66 -30.87 -1.30
CA ALA A 427 15.51 -29.52 -1.84
C ALA A 427 14.15 -28.92 -1.49
N THR A 428 13.49 -29.45 -0.46
CA THR A 428 12.14 -29.02 -0.04
C THR A 428 12.06 -28.90 1.48
N VAL A 429 11.56 -27.78 1.97
CA VAL A 429 11.30 -27.49 3.39
C VAL A 429 10.01 -26.68 3.54
N VAL A 430 9.44 -26.63 4.74
CA VAL A 430 8.48 -25.57 5.12
C VAL A 430 9.25 -24.47 5.84
N VAL A 431 9.06 -23.24 5.43
CA VAL A 431 9.64 -22.03 6.05
C VAL A 431 8.56 -21.27 6.77
N ARG A 432 8.89 -20.78 7.98
CA ARG A 432 8.02 -19.96 8.80
C ARG A 432 8.71 -18.65 9.17
N ALA A 433 7.99 -17.53 8.99
CA ALA A 433 8.32 -16.24 9.56
C ALA A 433 7.25 -15.88 10.60
N VAL A 434 7.66 -15.58 11.82
CA VAL A 434 6.77 -15.09 12.89
C VAL A 434 7.15 -13.66 13.18
N VAL A 435 6.18 -12.74 13.08
CA VAL A 435 6.33 -11.32 13.33
C VAL A 435 5.55 -10.97 14.59
N ASP A 436 6.21 -10.37 15.58
CA ASP A 436 5.56 -9.96 16.83
C ASP A 436 4.93 -8.56 16.75
N ALA A 437 4.37 -8.09 17.86
CA ALA A 437 3.68 -6.79 17.96
C ALA A 437 4.61 -5.58 17.77
N GLU A 438 5.89 -5.74 17.97
CA GLU A 438 6.94 -4.73 17.80
C GLU A 438 7.61 -4.82 16.42
N GLY A 439 7.24 -5.83 15.61
CA GLY A 439 7.81 -6.09 14.29
C GLY A 439 9.16 -6.83 14.32
N ALA A 440 9.47 -7.50 15.42
CA ALA A 440 10.60 -8.42 15.43
C ALA A 440 10.21 -9.75 14.76
N VAL A 441 11.11 -10.27 13.92
CA VAL A 441 10.91 -11.44 13.08
C VAL A 441 11.77 -12.58 13.56
N THR A 442 11.15 -13.73 13.83
CA THR A 442 11.84 -14.99 14.07
C THR A 442 11.60 -15.96 12.92
N TRP A 443 12.62 -16.77 12.62
CA TRP A 443 12.60 -17.70 11.50
C TRP A 443 12.64 -19.13 11.98
N GLY A 444 11.80 -19.97 11.39
CA GLY A 444 11.79 -21.40 11.62
C GLY A 444 11.68 -22.17 10.32
N TRP A 445 12.11 -23.42 10.35
CA TRP A 445 11.91 -24.34 9.25
C TRP A 445 11.68 -25.76 9.76
N GLN A 446 11.10 -26.60 8.92
CA GLN A 446 10.96 -28.04 9.16
C GLN A 446 11.09 -28.81 7.84
N THR A 447 11.49 -30.07 7.93
CA THR A 447 11.52 -30.96 6.75
C THR A 447 10.10 -31.44 6.43
N THR A 448 9.85 -31.65 5.13
CA THR A 448 8.63 -32.34 4.70
C THR A 448 8.94 -33.84 4.57
N THR A 449 8.03 -34.69 5.10
CA THR A 449 8.12 -36.14 4.84
C THR A 449 7.60 -36.47 3.45
N ALA A 450 8.04 -37.62 2.89
CA ALA A 450 7.55 -38.08 1.58
C ALA A 450 6.03 -38.35 1.54
N THR A 451 5.38 -38.46 2.67
CA THR A 451 3.91 -38.65 2.83
C THR A 451 3.15 -37.35 2.97
N GLY A 452 3.84 -36.20 3.02
CA GLY A 452 3.17 -34.90 3.21
C GLY A 452 2.77 -34.61 4.66
N ASP A 453 3.00 -35.54 5.60
CA ASP A 453 2.83 -35.29 7.02
C ASP A 453 4.03 -34.49 7.54
N ASP A 454 3.77 -33.32 8.09
CA ASP A 454 4.75 -32.45 8.75
C ASP A 454 5.18 -33.15 10.06
N ASP A 455 6.17 -34.02 9.97
CA ASP A 455 6.68 -34.69 11.16
C ASP A 455 7.99 -34.09 11.59
N THR A 456 7.93 -32.91 12.18
CA THR A 456 9.05 -32.52 13.05
C THR A 456 8.77 -31.22 13.80
N ALA A 457 9.36 -31.09 14.98
CA ALA A 457 9.42 -29.83 15.70
C ALA A 457 10.09 -28.75 14.83
N TRP A 458 9.53 -27.54 14.84
CA TRP A 458 10.13 -26.36 14.23
C TRP A 458 11.56 -26.17 14.73
N ARG A 459 12.49 -25.95 13.81
CA ARG A 459 13.87 -25.58 14.13
C ARG A 459 14.00 -24.07 13.98
N GLU A 460 14.29 -23.37 15.06
CA GLU A 460 14.68 -21.97 14.98
C GLU A 460 16.11 -21.88 14.44
N VAL A 461 16.33 -20.97 13.47
CA VAL A 461 17.56 -20.97 12.70
C VAL A 461 18.42 -19.72 12.89
N ALA A 462 17.89 -18.67 13.50
CA ALA A 462 18.60 -17.42 13.74
C ALA A 462 18.01 -16.66 14.93
N PRO A 463 18.77 -15.75 15.55
CA PRO A 463 18.19 -14.79 16.51
C PRO A 463 17.15 -13.90 15.83
N ALA A 464 16.20 -13.38 16.61
CA ALA A 464 15.20 -12.43 16.15
C ALA A 464 15.84 -11.22 15.46
N TRP A 465 15.21 -10.75 14.38
CA TRP A 465 15.64 -9.58 13.62
C TRP A 465 14.52 -8.54 13.60
N GLN A 466 14.85 -7.26 13.86
CA GLN A 466 13.90 -6.18 13.82
C GLN A 466 13.59 -5.79 12.38
N ALA A 467 12.32 -5.88 11.96
CA ALA A 467 11.89 -5.40 10.66
C ALA A 467 12.06 -3.87 10.55
N HIS A 468 12.33 -3.41 9.34
CA HIS A 468 12.51 -2.00 9.02
C HIS A 468 11.40 -1.50 8.11
N VAL A 469 11.00 -0.24 8.29
CA VAL A 469 10.07 0.44 7.39
C VAL A 469 10.59 0.44 5.94
N GLY A 470 9.70 0.42 4.99
CA GLY A 470 10.01 0.70 3.58
C GLY A 470 10.26 2.19 3.32
N HIS A 471 10.18 2.61 2.07
CA HIS A 471 10.27 4.03 1.71
C HIS A 471 8.86 4.58 1.54
N TRP A 472 8.36 5.29 2.54
CA TRP A 472 6.98 5.77 2.67
C TRP A 472 5.91 4.69 2.90
N ILE A 473 6.31 3.46 3.13
CA ILE A 473 5.46 2.28 3.33
C ILE A 473 5.94 1.49 4.55
N GLY A 474 5.10 0.58 5.03
CA GLY A 474 5.50 -0.43 6.00
C GLY A 474 6.48 -1.47 5.44
N ALA A 475 6.78 -2.47 6.25
CA ALA A 475 7.44 -3.67 5.79
C ALA A 475 6.46 -4.55 5.00
N GLU A 476 7.00 -5.40 4.15
CA GLU A 476 6.26 -6.35 3.32
C GLU A 476 6.77 -7.76 3.58
N VAL A 477 5.90 -8.76 3.43
CA VAL A 477 6.29 -10.16 3.41
C VAL A 477 6.19 -10.68 1.98
N GLY A 478 7.23 -11.37 1.50
CA GLY A 478 7.27 -11.79 0.11
C GLY A 478 7.95 -13.11 -0.14
N LEU A 479 7.78 -13.58 -1.38
CA LEU A 479 8.39 -14.76 -1.96
C LEU A 479 9.39 -14.34 -3.03
N PHE A 480 10.49 -15.05 -3.13
CA PHE A 480 11.49 -14.77 -4.16
C PHE A 480 12.21 -16.01 -4.64
N ALA A 481 12.71 -15.97 -5.88
CA ALA A 481 13.73 -16.86 -6.38
C ALA A 481 14.82 -16.06 -7.09
N SER A 482 16.08 -16.36 -6.81
CA SER A 482 17.20 -15.54 -7.26
C SER A 482 18.44 -16.41 -7.49
N ALA A 483 19.35 -15.91 -8.33
CA ALA A 483 20.63 -16.52 -8.56
C ALA A 483 21.73 -15.45 -8.65
N PRO A 484 23.02 -15.81 -8.50
CA PRO A 484 24.12 -14.89 -8.77
C PRO A 484 24.11 -14.37 -10.21
N LEU A 485 24.61 -13.15 -10.40
CA LEU A 485 24.81 -12.63 -11.74
C LEU A 485 25.78 -13.51 -12.53
N GLY A 486 25.37 -13.93 -13.73
CA GLY A 486 26.17 -14.81 -14.59
C GLY A 486 26.02 -16.30 -14.28
N ALA A 487 25.10 -16.70 -13.38
CA ALA A 487 24.76 -18.12 -13.20
C ALA A 487 24.19 -18.70 -14.52
N ASP A 488 24.61 -19.92 -14.84
CA ASP A 488 24.07 -20.67 -15.98
C ASP A 488 22.75 -21.32 -15.59
N LEU A 489 21.64 -20.58 -15.83
CA LEU A 489 20.28 -20.97 -15.42
C LEU A 489 19.58 -21.75 -16.53
N ALA A 490 19.11 -22.94 -16.19
CA ALA A 490 18.23 -23.73 -17.05
C ALA A 490 16.76 -23.22 -16.95
N PRO A 491 15.89 -23.49 -17.95
CA PRO A 491 14.46 -23.12 -17.93
C PRO A 491 13.66 -23.84 -16.84
N GLY A 492 14.18 -24.20 -15.77
CA GLY A 492 13.56 -24.91 -14.66
C GLY A 492 14.07 -24.43 -13.32
N ASP A 493 15.15 -23.65 -13.33
CA ASP A 493 15.78 -23.18 -12.11
C ASP A 493 14.91 -22.12 -11.42
N GLY A 494 14.73 -22.27 -10.10
CA GLY A 494 13.95 -21.35 -9.31
C GLY A 494 13.35 -21.96 -8.05
N GLY A 495 12.29 -21.34 -7.56
CA GLY A 495 11.55 -21.78 -6.39
C GLY A 495 10.11 -22.15 -6.73
N THR A 496 9.63 -23.25 -6.17
CA THR A 496 8.20 -23.59 -6.16
C THR A 496 7.69 -23.45 -4.73
N PHE A 497 6.60 -22.72 -4.59
CA PHE A 497 5.98 -22.41 -3.31
C PHE A 497 4.61 -23.10 -3.22
N GLY A 498 4.37 -23.82 -2.14
CA GLY A 498 3.04 -24.32 -1.79
C GLY A 498 2.13 -23.20 -1.29
N PRO A 499 0.95 -23.54 -0.79
CA PRO A 499 0.06 -22.56 -0.16
C PRO A 499 0.78 -21.66 0.85
N VAL A 500 0.51 -20.36 0.76
CA VAL A 500 0.95 -19.40 1.77
C VAL A 500 -0.15 -19.32 2.82
N ARG A 501 0.13 -19.75 4.03
CA ARG A 501 -0.77 -19.65 5.18
C ARG A 501 -0.37 -18.47 6.03
N VAL A 502 -1.32 -17.60 6.30
CA VAL A 502 -1.12 -16.42 7.14
C VAL A 502 -2.11 -16.49 8.30
N THR A 503 -1.57 -16.56 9.51
CA THR A 503 -2.36 -16.49 10.74
C THR A 503 -2.07 -15.15 11.40
N VAL A 504 -3.11 -14.40 11.76
CA VAL A 504 -3.01 -13.10 12.44
C VAL A 504 -3.58 -13.26 13.85
N ALA A 505 -2.85 -12.79 14.86
CA ALA A 505 -3.28 -12.90 16.25
C ALA A 505 -4.62 -12.21 16.49
N GLY A 506 -5.51 -12.87 17.26
CA GLY A 506 -6.84 -12.33 17.57
C GLY A 506 -7.90 -12.52 16.48
N LYS A 507 -7.56 -13.17 15.37
CA LYS A 507 -8.48 -13.52 14.29
C LYS A 507 -8.36 -15.02 14.00
N GLU A 508 -9.48 -15.75 14.03
CA GLU A 508 -9.50 -17.13 13.54
C GLU A 508 -9.27 -17.13 12.02
N ALA A 509 -8.49 -18.12 11.54
CA ALA A 509 -8.07 -18.27 10.14
C ALA A 509 -9.24 -18.66 9.23
#